data_c82243fc6efa61964b13cd7d734caa5b
#
_entry.id   c82243fc6efa61964b13cd7d734caa5b
#
_cell.length_a   1.000
_cell.length_b   1.000
_cell.length_c   1.000
_cell.angle_alpha   90.00
_cell.angle_beta   90.00
_cell.angle_gamma   90.00
#
_symmetry.space_group_name_H-M   'P 1'
#
loop_
_entity.id
_entity.type
_entity.pdbx_description
1 polymer ?
#
loop_
_entity_poly.entity_id
_entity_poly.type
_entity_poly.pdbx_seq_one_letter_code
_entity_poly.pdbx_strand_id
1 'polypeptide(L)'
;MSPAPLRHLLLAGLSITMIAAPAAQSGPLPNGFQVVRSHAGVNFPTTLRFAPDGRLFFTELTGRVAYYPSLSYPSSVTWDFIPVMYDPSGEWGQHGMAVHPDFPDSPYVYLSYSNLSPLSDRLVRYTDKLGVASDSTVLMSVPADSPYHHGGRVAFGPDGMIYWSHGDQTDMASAQDPSALGGKIFRLGRGGLPAPGNPWGPSNPAIVMGIRNVFGLCFDPLNGTGYFTDNGPECDDEVNLLAFGANYGWGPNDPCNGQPAGTVPALATFNPTIAPTGCWLYRGNAYPSRYDGTLFFATWNDSRLYRVRFKANHPDQVDTLDVFYTFNEQVLDVTEGPDGFLWVATTGSIWRITYTNPTIAVDDPTPSPLLSLGVVPNPSYGAVAFNTRGSAASARLEVIDLQGRRWRSWSGPLSSHIAWDGRSDSGEPAPVGVYLVRLTSPLGTITRRLIRLGG
;
A
#
# COMPACT_ATOMS: atom_id res chain seq x y z
N MET A 1 -24.69 -2.05 50.26
CA MET A 1 -24.48 -1.80 48.82
C MET A 1 -23.19 -2.48 48.41
N SER A 2 -23.32 -3.62 47.76
CA SER A 2 -22.22 -4.49 47.39
C SER A 2 -21.72 -4.09 45.99
N PRO A 3 -20.38 -4.00 45.71
CA PRO A 3 -19.92 -3.67 44.39
C PRO A 3 -19.96 -4.88 43.45
N ALA A 4 -20.38 -4.63 42.21
CA ALA A 4 -20.44 -5.61 41.13
C ALA A 4 -19.06 -6.05 40.68
N PRO A 5 -18.84 -7.28 40.18
CA PRO A 5 -17.54 -7.75 39.76
C PRO A 5 -17.19 -7.26 38.37
N LEU A 6 -15.96 -6.73 38.21
CA LEU A 6 -15.30 -6.47 36.95
C LEU A 6 -15.16 -7.80 36.18
N ARG A 7 -15.72 -7.84 34.99
CA ARG A 7 -15.44 -8.91 34.03
C ARG A 7 -14.06 -8.67 33.39
N HIS A 8 -13.10 -9.51 33.72
CA HIS A 8 -11.85 -9.61 32.99
C HIS A 8 -12.12 -10.17 31.59
N LEU A 9 -11.89 -9.35 30.55
CA LEU A 9 -11.74 -9.86 29.19
C LEU A 9 -10.42 -10.64 29.13
N LEU A 10 -10.51 -11.95 28.96
CA LEU A 10 -9.39 -12.81 28.60
C LEU A 10 -9.00 -12.47 27.16
N LEU A 11 -7.90 -11.72 26.99
CA LEU A 11 -7.17 -11.67 25.73
C LEU A 11 -6.57 -13.05 25.48
N ALA A 12 -7.15 -13.80 24.55
CA ALA A 12 -6.55 -15.02 24.05
C ALA A 12 -5.22 -14.64 23.37
N GLY A 13 -4.12 -15.02 24.01
CA GLY A 13 -2.79 -14.83 23.46
C GLY A 13 -2.64 -15.59 22.15
N LEU A 14 -2.63 -14.88 21.03
CA LEU A 14 -2.25 -15.40 19.73
C LEU A 14 -0.73 -15.57 19.76
N SER A 15 -0.27 -16.82 19.89
CA SER A 15 1.15 -17.15 19.73
C SER A 15 1.49 -17.08 18.25
N ILE A 16 1.96 -15.91 17.76
CA ILE A 16 2.56 -15.78 16.44
C ILE A 16 3.99 -16.33 16.57
N THR A 17 4.26 -17.44 15.90
CA THR A 17 5.61 -17.98 15.82
C THR A 17 6.43 -17.09 14.89
N MET A 18 7.35 -16.30 15.44
CA MET A 18 8.33 -15.59 14.63
C MET A 18 9.13 -16.60 13.81
N ILE A 19 9.04 -16.48 12.50
CA ILE A 19 9.91 -17.22 11.59
C ILE A 19 11.09 -16.29 11.32
N ALA A 20 12.25 -16.61 11.90
CA ALA A 20 13.50 -16.00 11.43
C ALA A 20 13.63 -16.26 9.93
N ALA A 21 13.79 -15.21 9.14
CA ALA A 21 13.91 -15.35 7.70
C ALA A 21 15.10 -16.27 7.39
N PRO A 22 14.90 -17.33 6.58
CA PRO A 22 16.01 -18.17 6.16
C PRO A 22 17.01 -17.30 5.41
N ALA A 23 18.31 -17.55 5.61
CA ALA A 23 19.36 -16.90 4.82
C ALA A 23 19.01 -17.02 3.33
N ALA A 24 18.71 -15.88 2.70
CA ALA A 24 18.11 -15.86 1.38
C ALA A 24 19.08 -16.43 0.36
N GLN A 25 18.77 -17.62 -0.15
CA GLN A 25 19.45 -18.16 -1.32
C GLN A 25 18.93 -17.41 -2.54
N SER A 26 19.81 -16.74 -3.29
CA SER A 26 19.51 -16.19 -4.60
C SER A 26 19.24 -17.36 -5.58
N GLY A 27 17.99 -17.79 -5.64
CA GLY A 27 17.55 -18.75 -6.64
C GLY A 27 17.44 -18.09 -8.02
N PRO A 28 17.50 -18.85 -9.11
CA PRO A 28 17.18 -18.34 -10.43
C PRO A 28 15.73 -17.84 -10.43
N LEU A 29 15.48 -16.76 -11.21
CA LEU A 29 14.14 -16.25 -11.48
C LEU A 29 13.18 -17.40 -11.82
N PRO A 30 11.96 -17.48 -11.26
CA PRO A 30 11.06 -18.60 -11.52
C PRO A 30 10.77 -18.76 -13.02
N ASN A 31 10.58 -20.02 -13.46
CA ASN A 31 10.34 -20.33 -14.87
C ASN A 31 9.18 -19.51 -15.45
N GLY A 32 9.38 -19.01 -16.66
CA GLY A 32 8.42 -18.17 -17.38
C GLY A 32 8.51 -16.68 -17.08
N PHE A 33 9.19 -16.28 -16.01
CA PHE A 33 9.42 -14.87 -15.71
C PHE A 33 10.63 -14.33 -16.45
N GLN A 34 10.55 -13.05 -16.81
CA GLN A 34 11.66 -12.27 -17.38
C GLN A 34 11.66 -10.89 -16.75
N VAL A 35 12.85 -10.38 -16.42
CA VAL A 35 13.05 -9.01 -15.94
C VAL A 35 13.60 -8.20 -17.10
N VAL A 36 12.81 -7.23 -17.58
CA VAL A 36 13.14 -6.41 -18.75
C VAL A 36 13.30 -4.98 -18.30
N ARG A 37 14.45 -4.36 -18.63
CA ARG A 37 14.63 -2.93 -18.40
C ARG A 37 13.73 -2.15 -19.37
N SER A 38 12.71 -1.49 -18.85
CA SER A 38 11.74 -0.72 -19.61
C SER A 38 12.28 0.68 -19.92
N HIS A 39 12.82 1.34 -18.88
CA HIS A 39 13.36 2.69 -19.02
C HIS A 39 14.68 2.80 -18.25
N ALA A 40 15.62 3.55 -18.81
CA ALA A 40 16.91 3.87 -18.23
C ALA A 40 17.08 5.39 -18.09
N GLY A 41 18.08 5.81 -17.31
CA GLY A 41 18.39 7.24 -17.18
C GLY A 41 17.43 8.01 -16.27
N VAL A 42 16.70 7.32 -15.40
CA VAL A 42 16.04 7.91 -14.22
C VAL A 42 17.08 8.08 -13.11
N ASN A 43 16.94 9.11 -12.29
CA ASN A 43 17.91 9.41 -11.26
C ASN A 43 17.28 9.21 -9.86
N PHE A 44 17.59 8.08 -9.25
CA PHE A 44 17.11 7.72 -7.92
C PHE A 44 15.57 7.84 -7.77
N PRO A 45 14.80 7.05 -8.53
CA PRO A 45 13.34 7.12 -8.51
C PRO A 45 12.77 6.54 -7.20
N THR A 46 12.35 7.41 -6.29
CA THR A 46 11.89 7.01 -4.94
C THR A 46 10.50 6.37 -4.94
N THR A 47 9.66 6.69 -5.92
CA THR A 47 8.30 6.14 -6.02
C THR A 47 7.87 5.98 -7.47
N LEU A 48 7.20 4.87 -7.77
CA LEU A 48 6.47 4.61 -9.03
C LEU A 48 4.98 4.49 -8.75
N ARG A 49 4.12 5.17 -9.54
CA ARG A 49 2.66 4.99 -9.46
C ARG A 49 2.01 5.10 -10.82
N PHE A 50 1.18 4.13 -11.15
CA PHE A 50 0.29 4.25 -12.29
C PHE A 50 -0.92 5.10 -11.92
N ALA A 51 -1.19 6.11 -12.73
CA ALA A 51 -2.44 6.83 -12.67
C ALA A 51 -3.54 6.03 -13.39
N PRO A 52 -4.82 6.17 -12.99
CA PRO A 52 -5.93 5.49 -13.66
C PRO A 52 -6.07 5.80 -15.16
N ASP A 53 -5.52 6.91 -15.64
CA ASP A 53 -5.47 7.27 -17.06
C ASP A 53 -4.32 6.56 -17.83
N GLY A 54 -3.53 5.73 -17.18
CA GLY A 54 -2.47 4.91 -17.76
C GLY A 54 -1.09 5.52 -17.76
N ARG A 55 -0.92 6.76 -17.29
CA ARG A 55 0.40 7.37 -17.11
C ARG A 55 1.16 6.68 -15.98
N LEU A 56 2.46 6.43 -16.18
CA LEU A 56 3.37 6.00 -15.13
C LEU A 56 4.10 7.21 -14.55
N PHE A 57 3.66 7.68 -13.40
CA PHE A 57 4.34 8.73 -12.64
C PHE A 57 5.50 8.15 -11.83
N PHE A 58 6.56 8.96 -11.67
CA PHE A 58 7.66 8.68 -10.76
C PHE A 58 8.23 9.97 -10.17
N THR A 59 8.80 9.84 -8.99
CA THR A 59 9.51 10.91 -8.29
C THR A 59 10.99 10.58 -8.23
N GLU A 60 11.85 11.57 -8.38
CA GLU A 60 13.30 11.42 -8.13
C GLU A 60 13.68 12.14 -6.83
N LEU A 61 14.62 11.57 -6.08
CA LEU A 61 15.03 12.06 -4.75
C LEU A 61 15.35 13.57 -4.75
N THR A 62 15.88 14.09 -5.84
CA THR A 62 16.28 15.50 -6.03
C THR A 62 15.10 16.45 -6.28
N GLY A 63 13.85 15.96 -6.26
CA GLY A 63 12.63 16.76 -6.38
C GLY A 63 12.01 16.78 -7.79
N ARG A 64 12.62 16.12 -8.77
CA ARG A 64 11.97 15.98 -10.08
C ARG A 64 10.80 15.01 -9.96
N VAL A 65 9.62 15.43 -10.44
CA VAL A 65 8.45 14.59 -10.66
C VAL A 65 8.21 14.49 -12.17
N ALA A 66 8.04 13.28 -12.67
CA ALA A 66 7.87 13.06 -14.10
C ALA A 66 6.91 11.89 -14.35
N TYR A 67 6.47 11.73 -15.59
CA TYR A 67 5.65 10.60 -16.01
C TYR A 67 6.02 10.13 -17.42
N TYR A 68 5.73 8.86 -17.69
CA TYR A 68 5.65 8.31 -19.03
C TYR A 68 4.17 8.32 -19.46
N PRO A 69 3.83 8.93 -20.60
CA PRO A 69 2.45 9.03 -21.09
C PRO A 69 1.78 7.68 -21.37
N SER A 70 2.57 6.66 -21.65
CA SER A 70 2.13 5.27 -21.82
C SER A 70 3.28 4.32 -21.56
N LEU A 71 3.00 3.01 -21.43
CA LEU A 71 4.01 1.97 -21.18
C LEU A 71 5.08 1.85 -22.28
N SER A 72 4.75 2.24 -23.50
CA SER A 72 5.66 2.17 -24.65
C SER A 72 6.34 3.51 -24.98
N TYR A 73 6.03 4.57 -24.25
CA TYR A 73 6.60 5.89 -24.55
C TYR A 73 8.07 5.92 -24.14
N PRO A 74 9.00 6.29 -25.05
CA PRO A 74 10.42 6.10 -24.83
C PRO A 74 11.04 7.09 -23.85
N SER A 75 10.43 8.26 -23.65
CA SER A 75 10.97 9.36 -22.84
C SER A 75 9.97 9.84 -21.81
N SER A 76 10.46 10.18 -20.61
CA SER A 76 9.63 10.80 -19.59
C SER A 76 9.35 12.27 -19.92
N VAL A 77 8.17 12.73 -19.51
CA VAL A 77 7.77 14.14 -19.48
C VAL A 77 7.92 14.65 -18.06
N THR A 78 8.63 15.73 -17.85
CA THR A 78 8.73 16.36 -16.53
C THR A 78 7.40 17.03 -16.21
N TRP A 79 6.83 16.66 -15.06
CA TRP A 79 5.59 17.20 -14.54
C TRP A 79 5.85 18.43 -13.67
N ASP A 80 6.93 18.38 -12.85
CA ASP A 80 7.41 19.50 -12.02
C ASP A 80 8.82 19.25 -11.50
N PHE A 81 9.43 20.32 -10.95
CA PHE A 81 10.62 20.27 -10.10
C PHE A 81 10.28 20.90 -8.75
N ILE A 82 10.05 20.06 -7.75
CA ILE A 82 9.75 20.50 -6.39
C ILE A 82 11.05 20.99 -5.73
N PRO A 83 11.08 22.19 -5.17
CA PRO A 83 12.26 22.68 -4.44
C PRO A 83 12.38 21.98 -3.08
N VAL A 84 13.02 20.83 -3.07
CA VAL A 84 13.22 20.01 -1.87
C VAL A 84 14.52 20.39 -1.15
N MET A 85 14.58 20.17 0.16
CA MET A 85 15.86 20.01 0.84
C MET A 85 16.48 18.70 0.34
N TYR A 86 17.66 18.78 -0.19
CA TYR A 86 18.43 17.63 -0.67
C TYR A 86 19.86 17.69 -0.15
N ASP A 87 20.29 16.62 0.50
CA ASP A 87 21.67 16.39 0.90
C ASP A 87 22.00 14.90 0.74
N PRO A 88 23.00 14.57 -0.11
CA PRO A 88 23.35 13.17 -0.37
C PRO A 88 24.00 12.45 0.84
N SER A 89 24.31 13.17 1.93
CA SER A 89 24.82 12.58 3.17
C SER A 89 23.71 12.08 4.10
N GLY A 90 22.43 12.30 3.75
CA GLY A 90 21.27 11.91 4.52
C GLY A 90 20.15 11.37 3.63
N GLU A 91 18.95 11.34 4.19
CA GLU A 91 17.73 10.89 3.50
C GLU A 91 16.86 12.04 3.01
N TRP A 92 17.37 13.29 3.03
CA TRP A 92 16.65 14.46 2.56
C TRP A 92 16.24 14.34 1.08
N GLY A 93 15.02 14.76 0.75
CA GLY A 93 14.59 14.81 -0.64
C GLY A 93 13.11 14.59 -0.85
N GLN A 94 12.78 14.10 -2.03
CA GLN A 94 11.46 13.67 -2.43
C GLN A 94 11.26 12.19 -2.06
N HIS A 95 10.31 11.88 -1.16
CA HIS A 95 10.20 10.54 -0.58
C HIS A 95 9.07 9.70 -1.17
N GLY A 96 7.88 10.28 -1.30
CA GLY A 96 6.71 9.50 -1.63
C GLY A 96 5.72 10.22 -2.53
N MET A 97 4.88 9.42 -3.20
CA MET A 97 3.82 9.91 -4.07
C MET A 97 2.61 8.98 -4.03
N ALA A 98 1.42 9.57 -4.12
CA ALA A 98 0.20 8.86 -4.47
C ALA A 98 -0.59 9.67 -5.50
N VAL A 99 -1.24 8.98 -6.45
CA VAL A 99 -2.17 9.58 -7.39
C VAL A 99 -3.60 9.34 -6.88
N HIS A 100 -4.47 10.33 -7.02
CA HIS A 100 -5.86 10.21 -6.57
C HIS A 100 -6.56 9.02 -7.26
N PRO A 101 -7.32 8.17 -6.53
CA PRO A 101 -7.97 6.99 -7.12
C PRO A 101 -8.95 7.31 -8.26
N ASP A 102 -9.57 8.48 -8.23
CA ASP A 102 -10.52 8.94 -9.26
C ASP A 102 -9.83 9.88 -10.28
N PHE A 103 -8.52 9.76 -10.46
CA PHE A 103 -7.79 10.51 -11.47
C PHE A 103 -8.22 10.03 -12.89
N PRO A 104 -8.45 10.91 -13.93
CA PRO A 104 -8.22 12.34 -13.91
C PRO A 104 -9.42 13.20 -13.47
N ASP A 105 -10.57 12.62 -13.12
CA ASP A 105 -11.75 13.38 -12.68
C ASP A 105 -11.47 14.18 -11.39
N SER A 106 -10.64 13.62 -10.52
CA SER A 106 -10.00 14.31 -9.40
C SER A 106 -8.51 14.41 -9.70
N PRO A 107 -8.04 15.49 -10.37
CA PRO A 107 -6.70 15.55 -10.95
C PRO A 107 -5.63 15.87 -9.90
N TYR A 108 -5.58 15.09 -8.82
CA TYR A 108 -4.70 15.35 -7.70
C TYR A 108 -3.56 14.33 -7.62
N VAL A 109 -2.35 14.86 -7.39
CA VAL A 109 -1.16 14.11 -7.04
C VAL A 109 -0.68 14.58 -5.67
N TYR A 110 -0.37 13.62 -4.80
CA TYR A 110 0.06 13.85 -3.42
C TYR A 110 1.53 13.52 -3.32
N LEU A 111 2.33 14.46 -2.85
CA LEU A 111 3.78 14.33 -2.73
C LEU A 111 4.20 14.48 -1.27
N SER A 112 5.16 13.66 -0.86
CA SER A 112 5.85 13.80 0.42
C SER A 112 7.32 14.09 0.19
N TYR A 113 7.81 15.16 0.81
CA TYR A 113 9.19 15.62 0.64
C TYR A 113 9.70 16.44 1.81
N SER A 114 11.01 16.52 1.94
CA SER A 114 11.69 17.42 2.87
C SER A 114 11.74 18.83 2.28
N ASN A 115 11.12 19.79 2.97
CA ASN A 115 11.03 21.19 2.57
C ASN A 115 12.21 21.99 3.17
N LEU A 116 12.79 22.89 2.36
CA LEU A 116 14.00 23.62 2.73
C LEU A 116 13.74 24.72 3.79
N SER A 117 12.61 25.46 3.68
CA SER A 117 12.35 26.60 4.57
C SER A 117 10.84 26.79 4.80
N PRO A 118 10.32 26.70 6.05
CA PRO A 118 11.03 26.12 7.20
C PRO A 118 11.37 24.64 6.95
N LEU A 119 12.47 24.18 7.52
CA LEU A 119 12.90 22.79 7.41
C LEU A 119 11.84 21.87 8.03
N SER A 120 11.24 21.01 7.22
CA SER A 120 10.10 20.18 7.62
C SER A 120 9.81 19.11 6.57
N ASP A 121 9.33 17.96 6.98
CA ASP A 121 8.72 17.01 6.07
C ASP A 121 7.27 17.41 5.81
N ARG A 122 6.87 17.37 4.56
CA ARG A 122 5.54 17.82 4.13
C ARG A 122 4.83 16.77 3.31
N LEU A 123 3.53 16.67 3.55
CA LEU A 123 2.58 16.07 2.64
C LEU A 123 1.84 17.20 1.92
N VAL A 124 1.95 17.25 0.59
CA VAL A 124 1.40 18.32 -0.23
C VAL A 124 0.58 17.73 -1.38
N ARG A 125 -0.63 18.26 -1.57
CA ARG A 125 -1.47 17.95 -2.73
C ARG A 125 -1.24 18.97 -3.83
N TYR A 126 -1.00 18.50 -5.04
CA TYR A 126 -0.92 19.28 -6.27
C TYR A 126 -2.07 18.93 -7.21
N THR A 127 -2.44 19.86 -8.07
CA THR A 127 -3.40 19.63 -9.14
C THR A 127 -2.66 19.38 -10.46
N ASP A 128 -3.00 18.32 -11.17
CA ASP A 128 -2.54 18.09 -12.55
C ASP A 128 -3.38 18.93 -13.51
N LYS A 129 -2.77 19.89 -14.17
CA LYS A 129 -3.39 20.66 -15.26
C LYS A 129 -2.73 20.31 -16.59
N LEU A 130 -3.37 19.44 -17.35
CA LEU A 130 -2.91 19.05 -18.69
C LEU A 130 -1.47 18.50 -18.70
N GLY A 131 -1.10 17.72 -17.69
CA GLY A 131 0.21 17.12 -17.56
C GLY A 131 1.29 18.00 -16.93
N VAL A 132 0.89 19.06 -16.22
CA VAL A 132 1.78 19.96 -15.48
C VAL A 132 1.21 20.19 -14.07
N ALA A 133 2.09 20.24 -13.06
CA ALA A 133 1.69 20.55 -11.70
C ALA A 133 1.21 22.00 -11.55
N SER A 134 0.18 22.18 -10.74
CA SER A 134 -0.34 23.52 -10.36
C SER A 134 -1.01 23.45 -9.00
N ASP A 135 -1.37 24.62 -8.44
CA ASP A 135 -2.20 24.77 -7.25
C ASP A 135 -1.87 23.79 -6.12
N SER A 136 -0.77 24.05 -5.44
CA SER A 136 -0.35 23.22 -4.31
C SER A 136 -1.09 23.58 -3.01
N THR A 137 -1.36 22.57 -2.18
CA THR A 137 -1.93 22.72 -0.83
C THR A 137 -1.15 21.85 0.14
N VAL A 138 -0.53 22.44 1.14
CA VAL A 138 0.11 21.71 2.24
C VAL A 138 -0.99 21.07 3.08
N LEU A 139 -1.02 19.75 3.16
CA LEU A 139 -1.99 19.00 3.95
C LEU A 139 -1.49 18.77 5.37
N MET A 140 -0.20 18.48 5.51
CA MET A 140 0.45 18.31 6.80
C MET A 140 1.93 18.71 6.70
N SER A 141 2.49 19.22 7.78
CA SER A 141 3.91 19.55 7.90
C SER A 141 4.41 19.13 9.28
N VAL A 142 5.52 18.41 9.31
CA VAL A 142 6.20 17.96 10.53
C VAL A 142 7.58 18.61 10.54
N PRO A 143 8.00 19.30 11.62
CA PRO A 143 9.36 19.79 11.73
C PRO A 143 10.36 18.66 11.50
N ALA A 144 11.46 18.95 10.81
CA ALA A 144 12.48 17.98 10.47
C ALA A 144 13.85 18.51 10.88
N ASP A 145 14.44 17.94 11.93
CA ASP A 145 15.69 18.38 12.52
C ASP A 145 16.85 17.41 12.29
N SER A 146 16.58 16.19 11.83
CA SER A 146 17.57 15.14 11.57
C SER A 146 17.72 14.88 10.07
N PRO A 147 18.92 14.54 9.58
CA PRO A 147 19.11 14.12 8.19
C PRO A 147 18.66 12.67 7.90
N TYR A 148 18.12 11.95 8.88
CA TYR A 148 17.76 10.55 8.76
C TYR A 148 16.32 10.28 9.24
N HIS A 149 15.77 9.18 8.78
CA HIS A 149 14.47 8.62 9.16
C HIS A 149 13.30 9.55 8.85
N HIS A 150 13.20 9.93 7.58
CA HIS A 150 12.09 10.74 7.08
C HIS A 150 10.85 9.89 6.72
N GLY A 151 11.02 8.60 6.40
CA GLY A 151 9.94 7.76 5.93
C GLY A 151 9.35 8.28 4.62
N GLY A 152 8.15 8.84 4.68
CA GLY A 152 7.57 9.63 3.60
C GLY A 152 6.71 8.86 2.60
N ARG A 153 6.42 7.55 2.79
CA ARG A 153 5.53 6.83 1.89
C ARG A 153 4.11 7.37 1.98
N VAL A 154 3.49 7.58 0.82
CA VAL A 154 2.09 8.01 0.70
C VAL A 154 1.27 6.92 0.00
N ALA A 155 0.12 6.59 0.55
CA ALA A 155 -0.82 5.66 -0.05
C ALA A 155 -2.27 6.06 0.22
N PHE A 156 -3.19 5.71 -0.68
CA PHE A 156 -4.61 5.72 -0.38
C PHE A 156 -5.02 4.40 0.25
N GLY A 157 -5.68 4.49 1.40
CA GLY A 157 -6.28 3.32 2.02
C GLY A 157 -7.61 2.92 1.38
N PRO A 158 -8.13 1.74 1.74
CA PRO A 158 -9.40 1.22 1.23
C PRO A 158 -10.61 2.07 1.61
N ASP A 159 -10.46 2.91 2.62
CA ASP A 159 -11.44 3.87 3.11
C ASP A 159 -11.40 5.23 2.40
N GLY A 160 -10.52 5.37 1.39
CA GLY A 160 -10.31 6.59 0.62
C GLY A 160 -9.59 7.70 1.37
N MET A 161 -9.02 7.39 2.54
CA MET A 161 -8.18 8.31 3.30
C MET A 161 -6.73 8.22 2.82
N ILE A 162 -5.97 9.27 3.14
CA ILE A 162 -4.55 9.35 2.84
C ILE A 162 -3.77 8.81 4.04
N TYR A 163 -2.87 7.87 3.76
CA TYR A 163 -1.93 7.34 4.73
C TYR A 163 -0.54 7.85 4.40
N TRP A 164 0.15 8.37 5.39
CA TRP A 164 1.49 8.93 5.26
C TRP A 164 2.39 8.44 6.38
N SER A 165 3.49 7.79 6.05
CA SER A 165 4.50 7.36 7.03
C SER A 165 5.47 8.50 7.32
N HIS A 166 5.89 8.60 8.58
CA HIS A 166 6.92 9.53 9.03
C HIS A 166 7.83 8.82 10.01
N GLY A 167 9.14 8.87 9.77
CA GLY A 167 10.13 8.26 10.65
C GLY A 167 10.30 8.99 11.96
N ASP A 168 11.11 8.42 12.85
CA ASP A 168 11.37 8.99 14.17
C ASP A 168 12.36 10.17 14.14
N GLN A 169 13.00 10.43 13.00
CA GLN A 169 14.04 11.45 12.83
C GLN A 169 15.17 11.35 13.88
N THR A 170 15.52 10.12 14.24
CA THR A 170 16.50 9.79 15.28
C THR A 170 16.09 10.15 16.72
N ASP A 171 14.85 10.58 16.94
CA ASP A 171 14.24 10.73 18.27
C ASP A 171 13.40 9.49 18.62
N MET A 172 14.09 8.47 19.15
CA MET A 172 13.47 7.20 19.56
C MET A 172 12.34 7.40 20.58
N ALA A 173 12.40 8.44 21.42
CA ALA A 173 11.38 8.70 22.42
C ALA A 173 10.08 9.14 21.79
N SER A 174 10.14 9.94 20.72
CA SER A 174 8.95 10.38 19.98
C SER A 174 8.16 9.21 19.39
N ALA A 175 8.83 8.14 18.97
CA ALA A 175 8.18 6.96 18.43
C ALA A 175 7.20 6.30 19.41
N GLN A 176 7.50 6.35 20.73
CA GLN A 176 6.65 5.78 21.79
C GLN A 176 5.63 6.76 22.40
N ASP A 177 5.67 8.04 22.03
CA ASP A 177 4.69 9.03 22.47
C ASP A 177 3.58 9.18 21.43
N PRO A 178 2.31 8.79 21.70
CA PRO A 178 1.21 8.92 20.75
C PRO A 178 0.84 10.38 20.42
N SER A 179 1.31 11.34 21.19
CA SER A 179 1.11 12.77 20.94
C SER A 179 2.20 13.41 20.09
N ALA A 180 3.36 12.76 19.97
CA ALA A 180 4.46 13.18 19.09
C ALA A 180 4.22 12.73 17.65
N LEU A 181 4.89 13.42 16.70
CA LEU A 181 4.72 13.15 15.27
C LEU A 181 5.80 12.24 14.67
N GLY A 182 6.91 11.99 15.37
CA GLY A 182 7.96 11.08 14.93
C GLY A 182 7.58 9.61 15.14
N GLY A 183 8.01 8.74 14.22
CA GLY A 183 7.80 7.29 14.30
C GLY A 183 6.33 6.87 14.21
N LYS A 184 5.60 7.38 13.20
CA LYS A 184 4.14 7.22 13.02
C LYS A 184 3.75 6.90 11.58
N ILE A 185 2.60 6.24 11.42
CA ILE A 185 1.82 6.33 10.20
C ILE A 185 0.59 7.17 10.51
N PHE A 186 0.41 8.23 9.73
CA PHE A 186 -0.75 9.13 9.82
C PHE A 186 -1.86 8.67 8.89
N ARG A 187 -3.11 8.94 9.29
CA ARG A 187 -4.30 8.76 8.45
C ARG A 187 -5.11 10.04 8.44
N LEU A 188 -5.21 10.63 7.25
CA LEU A 188 -5.75 11.95 7.01
C LEU A 188 -6.91 11.89 6.01
N GLY A 189 -7.89 12.76 6.21
CA GLY A 189 -8.84 13.08 5.16
C GLY A 189 -8.16 13.82 4.00
N ARG A 190 -8.81 13.89 2.85
CA ARG A 190 -8.30 14.52 1.62
C ARG A 190 -7.97 16.02 1.76
N GLY A 191 -8.46 16.67 2.81
CA GLY A 191 -8.14 18.05 3.19
C GLY A 191 -7.01 18.22 4.21
N GLY A 192 -6.35 17.13 4.62
CA GLY A 192 -5.23 17.16 5.56
C GLY A 192 -5.61 17.09 7.05
N LEU A 193 -6.90 17.09 7.38
CA LEU A 193 -7.33 16.89 8.77
C LEU A 193 -7.24 15.42 9.17
N PRO A 194 -7.02 15.11 10.46
CA PRO A 194 -7.07 13.76 10.97
C PRO A 194 -8.37 13.08 10.57
N ALA A 195 -8.29 11.84 10.09
CA ALA A 195 -9.47 11.12 9.63
C ALA A 195 -10.33 10.65 10.82
N PRO A 196 -11.67 10.61 10.67
CA PRO A 196 -12.55 10.10 11.72
C PRO A 196 -12.22 8.66 12.10
N GLY A 197 -12.23 8.36 13.41
CA GLY A 197 -11.95 7.02 13.93
C GLY A 197 -10.47 6.70 14.14
N ASN A 198 -9.58 7.69 14.06
CA ASN A 198 -8.20 7.51 14.50
C ASN A 198 -8.14 7.17 16.01
N PRO A 199 -7.25 6.24 16.42
CA PRO A 199 -7.30 5.61 17.75
C PRO A 199 -7.03 6.57 18.92
N TRP A 200 -6.23 7.61 18.70
CA TRP A 200 -5.81 8.54 19.77
C TRP A 200 -6.61 9.85 19.79
N GLY A 201 -7.84 9.83 19.22
CA GLY A 201 -8.78 10.95 19.27
C GLY A 201 -8.88 11.74 17.97
N PRO A 202 -9.89 12.62 17.86
CA PRO A 202 -10.27 13.27 16.61
C PRO A 202 -9.28 14.31 16.08
N SER A 203 -8.37 14.79 16.94
CA SER A 203 -7.32 15.74 16.56
C SER A 203 -5.96 15.06 16.30
N ASN A 204 -5.83 13.76 16.57
CA ASN A 204 -4.58 13.04 16.37
C ASN A 204 -4.56 12.35 15.00
N PRO A 205 -3.59 12.67 14.12
CA PRO A 205 -3.50 12.05 12.81
C PRO A 205 -2.94 10.62 12.82
N ALA A 206 -2.22 10.22 13.89
CA ALA A 206 -1.53 8.94 13.96
C ALA A 206 -2.51 7.77 14.10
N ILE A 207 -2.16 6.63 13.49
CA ILE A 207 -2.91 5.38 13.60
C ILE A 207 -2.05 4.23 14.11
N VAL A 208 -0.73 4.35 14.01
CA VAL A 208 0.26 3.45 14.62
C VAL A 208 1.39 4.27 15.22
N MET A 209 2.12 3.67 16.16
CA MET A 209 3.31 4.24 16.78
C MET A 209 4.38 3.17 16.97
N GLY A 210 5.58 3.58 17.42
CA GLY A 210 6.68 2.66 17.66
C GLY A 210 7.27 2.08 16.38
N ILE A 211 7.39 2.90 15.34
CA ILE A 211 8.09 2.62 14.10
C ILE A 211 9.31 3.54 13.96
N ARG A 212 10.32 3.09 13.22
CA ARG A 212 11.57 3.83 13.04
C ARG A 212 11.62 4.60 11.73
N ASN A 213 11.56 3.90 10.58
CA ASN A 213 11.76 4.51 9.28
C ASN A 213 11.08 3.70 8.17
N VAL A 214 9.83 4.02 7.86
CA VAL A 214 8.95 3.27 6.97
C VAL A 214 9.03 3.80 5.54
N PHE A 215 9.61 3.03 4.62
CA PHE A 215 9.68 3.35 3.20
C PHE A 215 8.68 2.56 2.32
N GLY A 216 8.03 1.54 2.85
CA GLY A 216 7.01 0.78 2.14
C GLY A 216 5.67 0.82 2.87
N LEU A 217 4.59 1.11 2.16
CA LEU A 217 3.22 1.07 2.66
C LEU A 217 2.28 0.76 1.50
N CYS A 218 1.52 -0.31 1.62
CA CYS A 218 0.57 -0.72 0.60
C CYS A 218 -0.68 -1.37 1.21
N PHE A 219 -1.73 -1.47 0.41
CA PHE A 219 -3.00 -2.05 0.82
C PHE A 219 -3.45 -3.11 -0.18
N ASP A 220 -4.05 -4.18 0.32
CA ASP A 220 -4.80 -5.12 -0.50
C ASP A 220 -6.06 -4.44 -1.04
N PRO A 221 -6.17 -4.23 -2.36
CA PRO A 221 -7.33 -3.57 -2.94
C PRO A 221 -8.62 -4.38 -2.81
N LEU A 222 -8.55 -5.67 -2.46
CA LEU A 222 -9.72 -6.54 -2.36
C LEU A 222 -10.34 -6.54 -0.97
N ASN A 223 -9.53 -6.51 0.09
CA ASN A 223 -10.02 -6.64 1.46
C ASN A 223 -9.58 -5.50 2.38
N GLY A 224 -8.68 -4.62 1.91
CA GLY A 224 -8.22 -3.46 2.66
C GLY A 224 -7.11 -3.73 3.67
N THR A 225 -6.59 -4.95 3.72
CA THR A 225 -5.45 -5.27 4.60
C THR A 225 -4.24 -4.42 4.21
N GLY A 226 -3.67 -3.72 5.18
CA GLY A 226 -2.47 -2.90 4.99
C GLY A 226 -1.20 -3.64 5.40
N TYR A 227 -0.11 -3.35 4.70
CA TYR A 227 1.23 -3.84 5.02
C TYR A 227 2.22 -2.68 4.92
N PHE A 228 3.25 -2.74 5.74
CA PHE A 228 4.36 -1.78 5.66
C PHE A 228 5.70 -2.45 5.98
N THR A 229 6.77 -1.80 5.54
CA THR A 229 8.16 -2.19 5.85
C THR A 229 8.77 -1.15 6.77
N ASP A 230 9.52 -1.55 7.77
CA ASP A 230 10.23 -0.66 8.69
C ASP A 230 11.72 -1.00 8.73
N ASN A 231 12.56 0.02 8.69
CA ASN A 231 14.01 -0.14 8.74
C ASN A 231 14.50 -0.06 10.19
N GLY A 232 15.02 -1.15 10.68
CA GLY A 232 15.70 -1.24 11.97
C GLY A 232 17.04 -0.49 12.00
N PRO A 233 17.72 -0.45 13.17
CA PRO A 233 19.04 0.19 13.26
C PRO A 233 20.14 -0.65 12.59
N GLU A 234 20.64 -1.67 13.27
CA GLU A 234 21.64 -2.64 12.78
C GLU A 234 21.05 -4.05 12.76
N CYS A 235 19.80 -4.17 13.15
CA CYS A 235 19.04 -5.41 13.31
C CYS A 235 17.56 -5.14 13.09
N ASP A 236 16.78 -6.21 12.93
CA ASP A 236 15.32 -6.19 12.95
C ASP A 236 14.69 -5.21 11.95
N ASP A 237 15.18 -5.22 10.69
CA ASP A 237 14.34 -4.72 9.60
C ASP A 237 13.07 -5.55 9.53
N GLU A 238 11.92 -4.93 9.29
CA GLU A 238 10.64 -5.57 9.47
C GLU A 238 9.71 -5.49 8.25
N VAL A 239 8.89 -6.52 8.12
CA VAL A 239 7.65 -6.50 7.34
C VAL A 239 6.48 -6.65 8.29
N ASN A 240 5.56 -5.72 8.27
CA ASN A 240 4.49 -5.58 9.24
C ASN A 240 3.09 -5.62 8.63
N LEU A 241 2.13 -6.16 9.38
CA LEU A 241 0.70 -6.02 9.15
C LEU A 241 0.21 -4.72 9.82
N LEU A 242 -0.46 -3.84 9.07
CA LEU A 242 -0.98 -2.58 9.60
C LEU A 242 -2.19 -2.83 10.51
N ALA A 243 -2.09 -2.45 11.78
CA ALA A 243 -3.17 -2.53 12.75
C ALA A 243 -3.39 -1.18 13.45
N PHE A 244 -4.62 -0.68 13.46
CA PHE A 244 -4.94 0.61 14.07
C PHE A 244 -4.78 0.58 15.59
N GLY A 245 -4.13 1.60 16.13
CA GLY A 245 -3.82 1.72 17.56
C GLY A 245 -2.64 0.86 18.01
N ALA A 246 -1.96 0.18 17.08
CA ALA A 246 -0.83 -0.68 17.40
C ALA A 246 0.44 0.11 17.72
N ASN A 247 1.24 -0.46 18.62
CA ASN A 247 2.62 -0.10 18.89
C ASN A 247 3.51 -1.23 18.38
N TYR A 248 4.47 -0.91 17.50
CA TYR A 248 5.38 -1.89 16.88
C TYR A 248 6.71 -2.05 17.65
N GLY A 249 6.93 -1.28 18.68
CA GLY A 249 7.99 -1.54 19.66
C GLY A 249 9.22 -0.64 19.54
N TRP A 250 9.50 -0.05 18.38
CA TRP A 250 10.63 0.83 18.22
C TRP A 250 10.63 1.97 19.25
N GLY A 251 11.74 2.13 19.97
CA GLY A 251 11.90 3.13 21.01
C GLY A 251 13.17 2.90 21.84
N PRO A 252 13.41 3.71 22.88
CA PRO A 252 14.66 3.66 23.67
C PRO A 252 14.96 2.31 24.35
N ASN A 253 13.95 1.43 24.46
CA ASN A 253 14.08 0.11 25.08
C ASN A 253 13.90 -1.04 24.08
N ASP A 254 14.07 -0.78 22.80
CA ASP A 254 13.99 -1.83 21.78
C ASP A 254 15.17 -2.79 21.93
N PRO A 255 14.92 -4.09 22.20
CA PRO A 255 15.98 -5.06 22.47
C PRO A 255 16.45 -5.72 21.20
N CYS A 256 16.81 -5.17 20.16
CA CYS A 256 17.29 -5.85 18.95
C CYS A 256 17.09 -7.40 18.96
N ASN A 257 16.40 -7.96 17.98
CA ASN A 257 16.02 -9.39 17.95
C ASN A 257 15.06 -9.81 19.09
N GLY A 258 14.26 -8.87 19.58
CA GLY A 258 13.26 -9.10 20.61
C GLY A 258 11.96 -8.38 20.32
N GLN A 259 10.98 -8.64 21.14
CA GLN A 259 9.67 -8.01 21.08
C GLN A 259 9.40 -7.33 22.41
N PRO A 260 9.33 -5.99 22.48
CA PRO A 260 8.93 -5.30 23.70
C PRO A 260 7.54 -5.74 24.17
N ALA A 261 7.36 -5.89 25.47
CA ALA A 261 6.11 -6.36 26.03
C ALA A 261 4.94 -5.40 25.68
N GLY A 262 3.84 -5.95 25.22
CA GLY A 262 2.63 -5.18 24.86
C GLY A 262 2.66 -4.57 23.45
N THR A 263 3.63 -4.92 22.64
CA THR A 263 3.74 -4.46 21.24
C THR A 263 3.27 -5.54 20.26
N VAL A 264 3.02 -5.14 19.02
CA VAL A 264 2.61 -6.05 17.93
C VAL A 264 3.84 -6.60 17.24
N PRO A 265 3.98 -7.93 17.10
CA PRO A 265 5.14 -8.51 16.44
C PRO A 265 5.08 -8.29 14.93
N ALA A 266 6.25 -8.17 14.30
CA ALA A 266 6.41 -8.17 12.87
C ALA A 266 5.97 -9.52 12.26
N LEU A 267 5.53 -9.49 10.99
CA LEU A 267 5.31 -10.70 10.18
C LEU A 267 6.61 -11.42 9.85
N ALA A 268 7.67 -10.64 9.64
CA ALA A 268 9.03 -11.13 9.41
C ALA A 268 10.05 -10.08 9.86
N THR A 269 11.18 -10.55 10.38
CA THR A 269 12.34 -9.73 10.77
C THR A 269 13.59 -10.18 10.02
N PHE A 270 14.52 -9.25 9.79
CA PHE A 270 15.75 -9.51 9.05
C PHE A 270 16.98 -9.06 9.82
N ASN A 271 17.87 -10.00 10.04
CA ASN A 271 19.18 -9.78 10.64
C ASN A 271 20.22 -10.66 9.92
N PRO A 272 21.23 -10.08 9.22
CA PRO A 272 21.52 -8.66 9.11
C PRO A 272 20.42 -7.88 8.36
N THR A 273 20.42 -6.55 8.52
CA THR A 273 19.48 -5.64 7.90
C THR A 273 19.59 -5.64 6.37
N ILE A 274 18.45 -5.59 5.71
CA ILE A 274 18.32 -5.57 4.24
C ILE A 274 17.85 -4.20 3.71
N ALA A 275 17.50 -3.27 4.60
CA ALA A 275 16.92 -1.96 4.34
C ALA A 275 15.71 -2.05 3.39
N PRO A 276 14.56 -2.56 3.85
CA PRO A 276 13.37 -2.71 3.02
C PRO A 276 12.81 -1.34 2.63
N THR A 277 12.47 -1.22 1.35
CA THR A 277 11.97 0.00 0.73
C THR A 277 10.50 -0.16 0.33
N GLY A 278 10.11 0.17 -0.92
CA GLY A 278 8.73 0.10 -1.35
C GLY A 278 8.14 -1.31 -1.35
N CYS A 279 6.84 -1.40 -1.12
CA CYS A 279 6.12 -2.68 -1.17
C CYS A 279 4.81 -2.59 -1.95
N TRP A 280 4.35 -3.75 -2.45
CA TRP A 280 3.10 -3.87 -3.19
C TRP A 280 2.49 -5.27 -3.01
N LEU A 281 1.19 -5.33 -2.73
CA LEU A 281 0.44 -6.59 -2.74
C LEU A 281 -0.08 -6.85 -4.16
N TYR A 282 0.44 -7.88 -4.79
CA TYR A 282 0.09 -8.23 -6.17
C TYR A 282 -1.32 -8.83 -6.25
N ARG A 283 -2.11 -8.25 -7.13
CA ARG A 283 -3.46 -8.70 -7.48
C ARG A 283 -3.68 -8.77 -9.00
N GLY A 284 -2.60 -8.64 -9.79
CA GLY A 284 -2.60 -8.76 -11.26
C GLY A 284 -3.04 -10.13 -11.74
N ASN A 285 -3.42 -10.22 -12.98
CA ASN A 285 -3.82 -11.47 -13.64
C ASN A 285 -2.81 -11.97 -14.67
N ALA A 286 -1.67 -11.25 -14.79
CA ALA A 286 -0.64 -11.59 -15.76
C ALA A 286 0.30 -12.70 -15.28
N TYR A 287 0.34 -12.96 -13.98
CA TYR A 287 1.10 -14.08 -13.39
C TYR A 287 0.20 -15.26 -13.06
N PRO A 288 0.76 -16.48 -12.87
CA PRO A 288 0.01 -17.62 -12.36
C PRO A 288 -0.72 -17.30 -11.05
N SER A 289 -1.89 -17.91 -10.85
CA SER A 289 -2.76 -17.63 -9.69
C SER A 289 -2.09 -17.81 -8.32
N ARG A 290 -1.04 -18.63 -8.22
CA ARG A 290 -0.26 -18.78 -6.99
C ARG A 290 0.46 -17.50 -6.54
N TYR A 291 0.53 -16.48 -7.41
CA TYR A 291 1.06 -15.15 -7.07
C TYR A 291 -0.01 -14.16 -6.61
N ASP A 292 -1.31 -14.50 -6.79
CA ASP A 292 -2.39 -13.65 -6.30
C ASP A 292 -2.33 -13.54 -4.76
N GLY A 293 -2.34 -12.31 -4.23
CA GLY A 293 -2.19 -12.05 -2.81
C GLY A 293 -0.76 -12.16 -2.28
N THR A 294 0.24 -12.21 -3.16
CA THR A 294 1.65 -12.18 -2.76
C THR A 294 2.08 -10.74 -2.49
N LEU A 295 2.65 -10.48 -1.33
CA LEU A 295 3.31 -9.21 -1.03
C LEU A 295 4.73 -9.24 -1.60
N PHE A 296 5.04 -8.27 -2.46
CA PHE A 296 6.39 -8.00 -2.92
C PHE A 296 6.94 -6.77 -2.20
N PHE A 297 8.21 -6.81 -1.81
CA PHE A 297 8.90 -5.64 -1.27
C PHE A 297 10.34 -5.58 -1.77
N ALA A 298 10.80 -4.37 -1.97
CA ALA A 298 12.12 -4.03 -2.46
C ALA A 298 13.10 -3.81 -1.31
N THR A 299 14.41 -3.95 -1.57
CA THR A 299 15.44 -3.74 -0.56
C THR A 299 16.65 -3.00 -1.13
N TRP A 300 17.25 -2.15 -0.27
CA TRP A 300 18.41 -1.36 -0.63
C TRP A 300 19.73 -2.13 -0.45
N ASN A 301 19.97 -2.71 0.73
CA ASN A 301 21.29 -3.24 1.10
C ASN A 301 21.73 -4.42 0.25
N ASP A 302 20.83 -5.27 -0.16
CA ASP A 302 21.12 -6.48 -0.93
C ASP A 302 20.57 -6.48 -2.37
N SER A 303 19.96 -5.34 -2.79
CA SER A 303 19.48 -5.11 -4.16
C SER A 303 18.46 -6.15 -4.63
N ARG A 304 17.51 -6.54 -3.77
CA ARG A 304 16.57 -7.62 -4.04
C ARG A 304 15.12 -7.17 -4.09
N LEU A 305 14.34 -7.95 -4.80
CA LEU A 305 12.89 -8.01 -4.67
C LEU A 305 12.55 -9.30 -3.94
N TYR A 306 11.96 -9.18 -2.77
CA TYR A 306 11.45 -10.29 -1.98
C TYR A 306 9.98 -10.52 -2.26
N ARG A 307 9.49 -11.71 -1.94
CA ARG A 307 8.06 -12.02 -1.91
C ARG A 307 7.68 -12.73 -0.62
N VAL A 308 6.51 -12.36 -0.12
CA VAL A 308 5.85 -13.02 1.01
C VAL A 308 4.55 -13.62 0.53
N ARG A 309 4.34 -14.91 0.75
CA ARG A 309 3.05 -15.56 0.60
C ARG A 309 2.46 -15.83 1.97
N PHE A 310 1.17 -15.63 2.06
CA PHE A 310 0.43 -15.84 3.30
C PHE A 310 -0.34 -17.16 3.26
N LYS A 311 -0.60 -17.73 4.42
CA LYS A 311 -1.49 -18.88 4.54
C LYS A 311 -2.90 -18.51 4.09
N ALA A 312 -3.61 -19.44 3.51
CA ALA A 312 -4.96 -19.21 2.99
C ALA A 312 -5.89 -18.62 4.06
N ASN A 313 -6.49 -17.45 3.77
CA ASN A 313 -7.34 -16.68 4.67
C ASN A 313 -6.68 -16.15 5.96
N HIS A 314 -5.35 -16.17 6.04
CA HIS A 314 -4.57 -15.69 7.17
C HIS A 314 -3.54 -14.65 6.69
N PRO A 315 -3.94 -13.38 6.47
CA PRO A 315 -3.02 -12.32 6.02
C PRO A 315 -1.99 -11.93 7.09
N ASP A 316 -2.17 -12.41 8.31
CA ASP A 316 -1.32 -12.29 9.48
C ASP A 316 -0.32 -13.44 9.65
N GLN A 317 -0.33 -14.43 8.76
CA GLN A 317 0.55 -15.60 8.88
C GLN A 317 1.33 -15.84 7.58
N VAL A 318 2.64 -15.70 7.67
CA VAL A 318 3.54 -16.00 6.56
C VAL A 318 3.58 -17.52 6.32
N ASP A 319 3.37 -17.91 5.07
CA ASP A 319 3.57 -19.28 4.57
C ASP A 319 4.98 -19.45 4.02
N THR A 320 5.39 -18.55 3.12
CA THR A 320 6.75 -18.53 2.57
C THR A 320 7.23 -17.08 2.41
N LEU A 321 8.54 -16.91 2.64
CA LEU A 321 9.27 -15.69 2.39
C LEU A 321 10.56 -16.07 1.66
N ASP A 322 10.77 -15.53 0.47
CA ASP A 322 11.97 -15.81 -0.31
C ASP A 322 12.35 -14.64 -1.23
N VAL A 323 13.54 -14.73 -1.81
CA VAL A 323 14.01 -13.80 -2.82
C VAL A 323 13.35 -14.15 -4.16
N PHE A 324 12.66 -13.18 -4.73
CA PHE A 324 12.09 -13.32 -6.07
C PHE A 324 13.11 -13.03 -7.17
N TYR A 325 13.88 -11.92 -7.00
CA TYR A 325 14.92 -11.55 -7.96
C TYR A 325 15.98 -10.66 -7.29
N THR A 326 17.24 -10.75 -7.78
CA THR A 326 18.35 -9.87 -7.38
C THR A 326 18.73 -9.00 -8.57
N PHE A 327 18.67 -7.68 -8.36
CA PHE A 327 19.08 -6.69 -9.35
C PHE A 327 20.58 -6.37 -9.21
N ASN A 328 21.14 -5.70 -10.19
CA ASN A 328 22.48 -5.15 -10.15
C ASN A 328 22.54 -3.68 -9.67
N GLU A 329 21.40 -3.15 -9.25
CA GLU A 329 21.20 -1.80 -8.71
C GLU A 329 20.32 -1.91 -7.47
N GLN A 330 20.46 -0.99 -6.53
CA GLN A 330 19.60 -0.93 -5.34
C GLN A 330 18.15 -0.74 -5.76
N VAL A 331 17.24 -1.42 -5.06
CA VAL A 331 15.80 -1.41 -5.39
C VAL A 331 15.05 -0.49 -4.45
N LEU A 332 14.25 0.40 -5.02
CA LEU A 332 13.61 1.51 -4.30
C LEU A 332 12.10 1.36 -4.17
N ASP A 333 11.41 0.89 -5.21
CA ASP A 333 9.96 0.75 -5.18
C ASP A 333 9.49 -0.36 -6.11
N VAL A 334 8.29 -0.85 -5.82
CA VAL A 334 7.58 -1.83 -6.65
C VAL A 334 6.10 -1.45 -6.72
N THR A 335 5.51 -1.61 -7.90
CA THR A 335 4.08 -1.38 -8.13
C THR A 335 3.53 -2.33 -9.19
N GLU A 336 2.24 -2.51 -9.25
CA GLU A 336 1.55 -3.25 -10.33
C GLU A 336 1.13 -2.28 -11.43
N GLY A 337 1.41 -2.63 -12.68
CA GLY A 337 0.98 -1.87 -13.84
C GLY A 337 -0.43 -2.25 -14.32
N PRO A 338 -1.05 -1.41 -15.17
CA PRO A 338 -2.35 -1.72 -15.79
C PRO A 338 -2.30 -2.93 -16.72
N ASP A 339 -1.11 -3.37 -17.10
CA ASP A 339 -0.83 -4.59 -17.84
C ASP A 339 -0.81 -5.86 -16.95
N GLY A 340 -1.01 -5.71 -15.64
CA GLY A 340 -0.99 -6.77 -14.64
C GLY A 340 0.39 -7.28 -14.29
N PHE A 341 1.46 -6.67 -14.78
CA PHE A 341 2.83 -6.99 -14.41
C PHE A 341 3.37 -6.09 -13.30
N LEU A 342 4.37 -6.56 -12.56
CA LEU A 342 5.12 -5.73 -11.64
C LEU A 342 6.12 -4.84 -12.37
N TRP A 343 6.20 -3.61 -11.90
CA TRP A 343 7.16 -2.60 -12.30
C TRP A 343 8.01 -2.22 -11.09
N VAL A 344 9.33 -2.15 -11.29
CA VAL A 344 10.30 -2.00 -10.21
C VAL A 344 11.21 -0.81 -10.52
N ALA A 345 11.38 0.07 -9.54
CA ALA A 345 12.35 1.15 -9.57
C ALA A 345 13.68 0.70 -8.95
N THR A 346 14.76 0.92 -9.67
CA THR A 346 16.13 0.84 -9.14
C THR A 346 16.79 2.20 -9.25
N THR A 347 17.97 2.38 -8.68
CA THR A 347 18.65 3.68 -8.62
C THR A 347 18.85 4.38 -9.99
N GLY A 348 18.93 3.63 -11.09
CA GLY A 348 19.15 4.18 -12.44
C GLY A 348 18.15 3.72 -13.49
N SER A 349 17.18 2.89 -13.14
CA SER A 349 16.34 2.23 -14.14
C SER A 349 14.93 1.94 -13.62
N ILE A 350 13.99 1.78 -14.55
CA ILE A 350 12.66 1.19 -14.29
C ILE A 350 12.58 -0.12 -15.05
N TRP A 351 12.23 -1.18 -14.33
CA TRP A 351 12.14 -2.54 -14.83
C TRP A 351 10.69 -3.00 -14.86
N ARG A 352 10.39 -3.89 -15.80
CA ARG A 352 9.12 -4.60 -15.92
C ARG A 352 9.37 -6.09 -15.77
N ILE A 353 8.62 -6.76 -14.89
CA ILE A 353 8.71 -8.20 -14.70
C ILE A 353 7.61 -8.85 -15.50
N THR A 354 7.94 -9.45 -16.63
CA THR A 354 6.98 -10.10 -17.52
C THR A 354 6.88 -11.60 -17.23
N TYR A 355 5.79 -12.21 -17.64
CA TYR A 355 5.58 -13.66 -17.56
C TYR A 355 5.07 -14.18 -18.89
N THR A 356 5.73 -15.23 -19.39
CA THR A 356 5.26 -15.99 -20.54
C THR A 356 5.08 -17.43 -20.08
N ASN A 357 3.88 -17.95 -20.21
CA ASN A 357 3.61 -19.36 -19.82
C ASN A 357 4.56 -20.26 -20.62
N PRO A 358 5.52 -20.93 -19.96
CA PRO A 358 6.39 -21.87 -20.67
C PRO A 358 5.51 -22.99 -21.24
N THR A 359 5.52 -23.17 -22.54
CA THR A 359 4.91 -24.32 -23.24
C THR A 359 5.72 -25.57 -22.89
N ILE A 360 5.56 -26.09 -21.70
CA ILE A 360 6.06 -27.40 -21.30
C ILE A 360 4.83 -28.18 -20.86
N ALA A 361 4.56 -29.25 -21.61
CA ALA A 361 3.63 -30.31 -21.26
C ALA A 361 4.05 -30.97 -19.93
N VAL A 362 3.64 -30.44 -18.81
CA VAL A 362 3.47 -31.14 -17.54
C VAL A 362 2.21 -30.51 -16.94
N ASP A 363 1.25 -31.36 -16.62
CA ASP A 363 -0.04 -31.06 -16.02
C ASP A 363 0.10 -30.16 -14.76
N ASP A 364 0.26 -28.86 -14.95
CA ASP A 364 -0.21 -27.91 -13.95
C ASP A 364 -1.71 -27.77 -14.19
N PRO A 365 -2.57 -28.11 -13.23
CA PRO A 365 -3.99 -27.91 -13.41
C PRO A 365 -4.18 -26.44 -13.77
N THR A 366 -4.76 -26.16 -14.93
CA THR A 366 -5.12 -24.84 -15.40
C THR A 366 -5.76 -24.12 -14.23
N PRO A 367 -5.15 -23.05 -13.68
CA PRO A 367 -5.74 -22.37 -12.54
C PRO A 367 -7.07 -21.83 -13.03
N SER A 368 -8.15 -22.36 -12.48
CA SER A 368 -9.47 -21.75 -12.66
C SER A 368 -9.35 -20.30 -12.25
N PRO A 369 -9.76 -19.35 -13.07
CA PRO A 369 -9.71 -17.94 -12.68
C PRO A 369 -10.47 -17.78 -11.37
N LEU A 370 -9.75 -17.41 -10.31
CA LEU A 370 -10.35 -17.22 -8.99
C LEU A 370 -11.35 -16.07 -9.07
N LEU A 371 -12.60 -16.40 -8.82
CA LEU A 371 -13.63 -15.36 -8.68
C LEU A 371 -13.30 -14.52 -7.45
N SER A 372 -13.19 -13.20 -7.59
CA SER A 372 -12.96 -12.31 -6.46
C SER A 372 -13.84 -11.07 -6.53
N LEU A 373 -14.15 -10.50 -5.37
CA LEU A 373 -14.97 -9.31 -5.21
C LEU A 373 -14.42 -8.46 -4.08
N GLY A 374 -13.91 -7.27 -4.39
CA GLY A 374 -13.57 -6.21 -3.44
C GLY A 374 -14.71 -5.19 -3.35
N VAL A 375 -14.88 -4.58 -2.17
CA VAL A 375 -15.88 -3.54 -1.88
C VAL A 375 -15.18 -2.40 -1.16
N VAL A 376 -14.99 -1.25 -1.82
CA VAL A 376 -14.13 -0.16 -1.33
C VAL A 376 -14.76 1.21 -1.63
N PRO A 377 -14.82 2.12 -0.65
CA PRO A 377 -14.53 1.96 0.76
C PRO A 377 -15.62 1.15 1.49
N ASN A 378 -15.23 0.47 2.57
CA ASN A 378 -16.18 -0.23 3.43
C ASN A 378 -15.70 -0.16 4.90
N PRO A 379 -16.34 0.61 5.80
CA PRO A 379 -17.61 1.35 5.59
C PRO A 379 -17.54 2.51 4.60
N SER A 380 -18.71 2.89 4.04
CA SER A 380 -18.85 3.94 3.02
C SER A 380 -19.74 5.09 3.48
N TYR A 381 -19.33 6.32 3.20
CA TYR A 381 -20.13 7.54 3.34
C TYR A 381 -20.68 8.06 2.00
N GLY A 382 -20.33 7.44 0.88
CA GLY A 382 -20.69 7.89 -0.46
C GLY A 382 -20.65 6.75 -1.47
N ALA A 383 -20.09 7.05 -2.65
CA ALA A 383 -19.92 6.07 -3.70
C ALA A 383 -18.99 4.92 -3.27
N VAL A 384 -19.23 3.74 -3.83
CA VAL A 384 -18.49 2.50 -3.55
C VAL A 384 -18.00 1.92 -4.86
N ALA A 385 -16.74 1.49 -4.89
CA ALA A 385 -16.17 0.72 -5.98
C ALA A 385 -16.24 -0.78 -5.67
N PHE A 386 -16.65 -1.56 -6.66
CA PHE A 386 -16.60 -3.01 -6.66
C PHE A 386 -15.49 -3.46 -7.59
N ASN A 387 -14.43 -4.03 -7.04
CA ASN A 387 -13.31 -4.60 -7.79
C ASN A 387 -13.58 -6.08 -8.03
N THR A 388 -13.72 -6.49 -9.29
CA THR A 388 -14.08 -7.87 -9.66
C THR A 388 -12.98 -8.54 -10.48
N ARG A 389 -12.79 -9.85 -10.26
CA ARG A 389 -11.95 -10.71 -11.09
C ARG A 389 -12.66 -12.02 -11.38
N GLY A 390 -12.27 -12.65 -12.48
CA GLY A 390 -12.86 -13.91 -12.90
C GLY A 390 -14.31 -13.76 -13.34
N SER A 391 -14.77 -12.52 -13.61
CA SER A 391 -16.09 -12.27 -14.16
C SER A 391 -16.07 -12.67 -15.64
N ALA A 392 -16.71 -13.81 -15.95
CA ALA A 392 -16.91 -14.28 -17.33
C ALA A 392 -17.97 -13.42 -18.05
N ALA A 393 -18.14 -13.66 -19.36
CA ALA A 393 -19.11 -12.97 -20.20
C ALA A 393 -20.58 -13.01 -19.68
N SER A 394 -20.88 -13.85 -18.69
CA SER A 394 -22.20 -14.02 -18.08
C SER A 394 -22.17 -13.85 -16.55
N ALA A 395 -21.45 -12.84 -16.05
CA ALA A 395 -21.43 -12.53 -14.62
C ALA A 395 -22.57 -11.60 -14.22
N ARG A 396 -22.94 -11.63 -12.93
CA ARG A 396 -23.93 -10.76 -12.29
C ARG A 396 -23.42 -10.24 -10.97
N LEU A 397 -23.44 -8.91 -10.79
CA LEU A 397 -23.15 -8.24 -9.53
C LEU A 397 -24.45 -7.62 -9.01
N GLU A 398 -24.77 -7.82 -7.73
CA GLU A 398 -25.98 -7.31 -7.11
C GLU A 398 -25.66 -6.68 -5.75
N VAL A 399 -26.33 -5.57 -5.43
CA VAL A 399 -26.36 -4.96 -4.09
C VAL A 399 -27.74 -5.23 -3.50
N ILE A 400 -27.79 -5.90 -2.33
CA ILE A 400 -29.00 -6.44 -1.70
C ILE A 400 -28.99 -6.02 -0.24
N ASP A 401 -30.13 -5.55 0.30
CA ASP A 401 -30.27 -5.30 1.75
C ASP A 401 -30.49 -6.60 2.54
N LEU A 402 -30.55 -6.50 3.88
CA LEU A 402 -30.73 -7.66 4.76
C LEU A 402 -32.15 -8.27 4.67
N GLN A 403 -33.11 -7.55 4.07
CA GLN A 403 -34.47 -8.03 3.80
C GLN A 403 -34.54 -8.75 2.43
N GLY A 404 -33.44 -8.82 1.68
CA GLY A 404 -33.37 -9.44 0.37
C GLY A 404 -33.83 -8.54 -0.80
N ARG A 405 -34.13 -7.26 -0.53
CA ARG A 405 -34.46 -6.29 -1.57
C ARG A 405 -33.19 -5.94 -2.35
N ARG A 406 -33.26 -6.08 -3.69
CA ARG A 406 -32.17 -5.68 -4.57
C ARG A 406 -32.22 -4.17 -4.84
N TRP A 407 -31.11 -3.50 -4.60
CA TRP A 407 -30.92 -2.07 -4.81
C TRP A 407 -30.34 -1.78 -6.17
N ARG A 408 -29.29 -2.51 -6.58
CA ARG A 408 -28.64 -2.29 -7.87
C ARG A 408 -28.18 -3.63 -8.45
N SER A 409 -28.12 -3.70 -9.81
CA SER A 409 -27.62 -4.89 -10.46
C SER A 409 -26.93 -4.57 -11.78
N TRP A 410 -25.84 -5.28 -12.05
CA TRP A 410 -25.10 -5.25 -13.30
C TRP A 410 -25.01 -6.68 -13.83
N SER A 411 -25.16 -6.87 -15.13
CA SER A 411 -25.15 -8.20 -15.76
C SER A 411 -24.42 -8.16 -17.10
N GLY A 412 -23.77 -9.25 -17.46
CA GLY A 412 -23.00 -9.40 -18.70
C GLY A 412 -21.50 -9.44 -18.43
N PRO A 413 -20.65 -9.07 -19.39
CA PRO A 413 -19.22 -8.90 -19.17
C PRO A 413 -19.01 -7.70 -18.25
N LEU A 414 -18.69 -7.98 -16.98
CA LEU A 414 -18.45 -6.95 -15.99
C LEU A 414 -17.02 -6.39 -16.13
N SER A 415 -16.89 -5.07 -16.03
CA SER A 415 -15.57 -4.45 -15.90
C SER A 415 -14.90 -4.88 -14.60
N SER A 416 -13.57 -4.87 -14.55
CA SER A 416 -12.81 -5.15 -13.33
C SER A 416 -13.08 -4.14 -12.21
N HIS A 417 -13.64 -2.99 -12.54
CA HIS A 417 -13.99 -1.91 -11.62
C HIS A 417 -15.38 -1.39 -11.95
N ILE A 418 -16.30 -1.42 -10.97
CA ILE A 418 -17.69 -0.98 -11.11
C ILE A 418 -17.97 0.01 -9.98
N ALA A 419 -18.39 1.23 -10.33
CA ALA A 419 -18.78 2.22 -9.34
C ALA A 419 -20.29 2.14 -9.03
N TRP A 420 -20.65 2.26 -7.76
CA TRP A 420 -22.02 2.42 -7.29
C TRP A 420 -22.15 3.75 -6.53
N ASP A 421 -23.03 4.59 -7.02
CA ASP A 421 -23.33 5.92 -6.47
C ASP A 421 -24.22 5.90 -5.21
N GLY A 422 -24.57 4.71 -4.73
CA GLY A 422 -25.46 4.54 -3.58
C GLY A 422 -26.94 4.67 -3.95
N ARG A 423 -27.33 4.54 -5.24
CA ARG A 423 -28.70 4.62 -5.70
C ARG A 423 -29.20 3.29 -6.25
N SER A 424 -30.51 3.09 -6.17
CA SER A 424 -31.19 1.94 -6.78
C SER A 424 -31.19 2.03 -8.31
N ASP A 425 -31.67 0.97 -8.98
CA ASP A 425 -31.90 0.97 -10.44
C ASP A 425 -32.93 2.03 -10.85
N SER A 426 -33.82 2.47 -9.95
CA SER A 426 -34.81 3.56 -10.17
C SER A 426 -34.31 4.94 -9.73
N GLY A 427 -33.04 5.06 -9.26
CA GLY A 427 -32.46 6.33 -8.81
C GLY A 427 -32.74 6.69 -7.33
N GLU A 428 -33.47 5.85 -6.57
CA GLU A 428 -33.76 6.06 -5.16
C GLU A 428 -32.48 5.92 -4.32
N PRO A 429 -32.17 6.86 -3.41
CA PRO A 429 -30.98 6.76 -2.56
C PRO A 429 -31.11 5.59 -1.57
N ALA A 430 -30.07 4.75 -1.50
CA ALA A 430 -30.02 3.65 -0.57
C ALA A 430 -29.80 4.16 0.86
N PRO A 431 -30.63 3.77 1.84
CA PRO A 431 -30.51 4.16 3.24
C PRO A 431 -29.16 3.77 3.87
N VAL A 432 -28.84 4.38 5.02
CA VAL A 432 -27.75 3.89 5.88
C VAL A 432 -28.11 2.47 6.36
N GLY A 433 -27.11 1.59 6.40
CA GLY A 433 -27.35 0.20 6.79
C GLY A 433 -26.32 -0.77 6.25
N VAL A 434 -26.62 -2.04 6.44
CA VAL A 434 -25.80 -3.16 5.97
C VAL A 434 -26.39 -3.73 4.68
N TYR A 435 -25.54 -3.90 3.70
CA TYR A 435 -25.88 -4.51 2.41
C TYR A 435 -25.00 -5.73 2.14
N LEU A 436 -25.48 -6.62 1.33
CA LEU A 436 -24.74 -7.74 0.76
C LEU A 436 -24.46 -7.43 -0.71
N VAL A 437 -23.17 -7.45 -1.09
CA VAL A 437 -22.73 -7.35 -2.46
C VAL A 437 -22.44 -8.76 -2.94
N ARG A 438 -23.17 -9.25 -3.95
CA ARG A 438 -23.08 -10.62 -4.46
C ARG A 438 -22.61 -10.61 -5.91
N LEU A 439 -21.49 -11.26 -6.17
CA LEU A 439 -20.98 -11.54 -7.52
C LEU A 439 -21.25 -13.01 -7.84
N THR A 440 -21.99 -13.28 -8.89
CA THR A 440 -22.26 -14.63 -9.41
C THR A 440 -21.72 -14.75 -10.83
N SER A 441 -21.01 -15.82 -11.12
CA SER A 441 -20.49 -16.16 -12.45
C SER A 441 -20.49 -17.68 -12.65
N PRO A 442 -20.17 -18.21 -13.82
CA PRO A 442 -19.97 -19.64 -14.02
C PRO A 442 -18.89 -20.27 -13.13
N LEU A 443 -17.99 -19.47 -12.56
CA LEU A 443 -16.95 -19.90 -11.66
C LEU A 443 -17.43 -20.04 -10.19
N GLY A 444 -18.64 -19.58 -9.88
CA GLY A 444 -19.20 -19.64 -8.53
C GLY A 444 -19.86 -18.33 -8.10
N THR A 445 -20.08 -18.21 -6.80
CA THR A 445 -20.70 -17.03 -6.19
C THR A 445 -19.87 -16.57 -5.00
N ILE A 446 -19.59 -15.26 -4.95
CA ILE A 446 -18.95 -14.61 -3.79
C ILE A 446 -19.91 -13.54 -3.25
N THR A 447 -20.01 -13.44 -1.94
CA THR A 447 -20.76 -12.38 -1.24
C THR A 447 -19.85 -11.64 -0.28
N ARG A 448 -19.98 -10.30 -0.29
CA ARG A 448 -19.27 -9.39 0.63
C ARG A 448 -20.28 -8.50 1.35
N ARG A 449 -19.96 -8.12 2.57
CA ARG A 449 -20.74 -7.15 3.33
C ARG A 449 -20.27 -5.74 2.99
N LEU A 450 -21.24 -4.83 2.77
CA LEU A 450 -21.02 -3.39 2.64
C LEU A 450 -21.77 -2.69 3.77
N ILE A 451 -21.14 -1.77 4.47
CA ILE A 451 -21.72 -0.91 5.49
C ILE A 451 -21.81 0.51 4.94
N ARG A 452 -23.02 1.06 4.77
CA ARG A 452 -23.26 2.47 4.44
C ARG A 452 -23.53 3.26 5.71
N LEU A 453 -22.77 4.35 5.90
CA LEU A 453 -22.87 5.25 7.06
C LEU A 453 -23.48 6.62 6.69
N GLY A 454 -23.76 6.88 5.41
CA GLY A 454 -24.31 8.12 4.89
C GLY A 454 -24.09 8.26 3.38
N GLY A 455 -24.50 9.37 2.79
CA GLY A 455 -24.32 9.74 1.36
C GLY A 455 -25.31 10.83 0.97
#